data_ca955a97a42ee836e60ccee805202373
#
_entry.id   ca955a97a42ee836e60ccee805202373
#
_cell.length_a   1.000
_cell.length_b   1.000
_cell.length_c   1.000
_cell.angle_alpha   90.00
_cell.angle_beta   90.00
_cell.angle_gamma   90.00
#
_symmetry.space_group_name_H-M   'P 1'
#
loop_
_entity.id
_entity.type
_entity.pdbx_description
1 polymer ?
#
loop_
_entity_poly.entity_id
_entity_poly.type
_entity_poly.pdbx_seq_one_letter_code
_entity_poly.pdbx_strand_id
1 'polypeptide(L)'
;MVIEAIFAAVLVALASLVGVFFYGSDKRLVGIERYVVPVAVGVFLSIVLNGLIPETLASAPEWGGLIIALGFIAFYILANILHQKYHAMGAEDCDRKSAAMLLLIGDGFHNLVDGIVLGGAFLIDPTVGVAIAIGLALHEVPQEIVEFGVLLRAGYTKFEAAIRNLISASSIILGVLLMFVLANVATEYVWVVTGIAAGNLLFLAAIDLLPRIHGNLSHYHSIWHSVTAIILGFAVMSVILHYTHAHPEGEHGHDAEAEHVMGEDMAEAH
;
A
#
# COMPACT_ATOMS: atom_id res chain seq x y z
N MET A 1 24.07 0.34 -4.36
CA MET A 1 22.69 0.42 -4.90
C MET A 1 21.85 -0.82 -4.56
N VAL A 2 22.13 -2.05 -5.09
CA VAL A 2 21.28 -3.24 -4.79
C VAL A 2 21.24 -3.57 -3.30
N ILE A 3 22.40 -3.59 -2.62
CA ILE A 3 22.47 -3.90 -1.18
C ILE A 3 21.76 -2.85 -0.34
N GLU A 4 21.89 -1.58 -0.68
CA GLU A 4 21.22 -0.45 -0.01
C GLU A 4 19.71 -0.52 -0.18
N ALA A 5 19.24 -0.83 -1.40
CA ALA A 5 17.82 -1.01 -1.68
C ALA A 5 17.22 -2.20 -0.92
N ILE A 6 17.92 -3.34 -0.88
CA ILE A 6 17.50 -4.50 -0.09
C ILE A 6 17.49 -4.16 1.40
N PHE A 7 18.51 -3.44 1.90
CA PHE A 7 18.54 -3.02 3.30
C PHE A 7 17.37 -2.09 3.64
N ALA A 8 17.06 -1.12 2.78
CA ALA A 8 15.91 -0.26 2.92
C ALA A 8 14.60 -1.05 2.93
N ALA A 9 14.43 -2.00 1.99
CA ALA A 9 13.25 -2.88 1.93
C ALA A 9 13.10 -3.72 3.21
N VAL A 10 14.19 -4.24 3.76
CA VAL A 10 14.15 -4.97 5.04
C VAL A 10 13.72 -4.07 6.19
N LEU A 11 14.18 -2.82 6.23
CA LEU A 11 13.76 -1.86 7.25
C LEU A 11 12.26 -1.52 7.13
N VAL A 12 11.76 -1.33 5.91
CA VAL A 12 10.32 -1.10 5.65
C VAL A 12 9.52 -2.34 6.05
N ALA A 13 9.92 -3.54 5.63
CA ALA A 13 9.25 -4.79 6.03
C ALA A 13 9.20 -4.98 7.56
N LEU A 14 10.23 -4.56 8.28
CA LEU A 14 10.24 -4.62 9.75
C LEU A 14 9.24 -3.65 10.39
N ALA A 15 8.78 -2.63 9.68
CA ALA A 15 7.71 -1.75 10.14
C ALA A 15 6.40 -2.52 10.38
N SER A 16 6.18 -3.66 9.69
CA SER A 16 5.02 -4.54 9.90
C SER A 16 4.90 -5.07 11.33
N LEU A 17 6.00 -5.11 12.07
CA LEU A 17 6.00 -5.54 13.47
C LEU A 17 5.48 -4.46 14.43
N VAL A 18 5.27 -3.24 13.97
CA VAL A 18 4.77 -2.12 14.80
C VAL A 18 3.41 -2.46 15.42
N GLY A 19 2.54 -3.17 14.70
CA GLY A 19 1.26 -3.64 15.22
C GLY A 19 1.36 -4.41 16.54
N VAL A 20 2.42 -5.19 16.73
CA VAL A 20 2.65 -5.97 17.97
C VAL A 20 2.69 -5.09 19.21
N PHE A 21 3.28 -3.89 19.11
CA PHE A 21 3.43 -2.96 20.24
C PHE A 21 2.10 -2.29 20.61
N PHE A 22 1.23 -2.05 19.64
CA PHE A 22 -0.08 -1.41 19.87
C PHE A 22 -1.09 -2.36 20.54
N TYR A 23 -1.01 -3.66 20.30
CA TYR A 23 -1.97 -4.64 20.80
C TYR A 23 -1.43 -5.41 22.02
N GLY A 24 -1.03 -4.69 23.07
CA GLY A 24 -0.37 -5.25 24.28
C GLY A 24 -1.19 -6.24 25.11
N SER A 25 -2.56 -6.16 25.14
CA SER A 25 -3.41 -7.07 25.92
C SER A 25 -4.77 -7.32 25.28
N ASP A 26 -5.25 -8.57 25.34
CA ASP A 26 -6.47 -9.06 24.70
C ASP A 26 -7.76 -8.32 25.08
N LYS A 27 -7.82 -7.79 26.32
CA LYS A 27 -9.00 -7.05 26.81
C LYS A 27 -9.17 -5.66 26.18
N ARG A 28 -8.11 -5.08 25.61
CA ARG A 28 -8.17 -3.78 24.93
C ARG A 28 -8.55 -3.89 23.45
N LEU A 29 -8.39 -5.06 22.87
CA LEU A 29 -8.62 -5.32 21.44
C LEU A 29 -10.04 -4.97 21.01
N VAL A 30 -11.04 -5.44 21.74
CA VAL A 30 -12.46 -5.24 21.38
C VAL A 30 -12.87 -3.76 21.36
N GLY A 31 -12.26 -2.94 22.23
CA GLY A 31 -12.55 -1.50 22.26
C GLY A 31 -11.85 -0.68 21.19
N ILE A 32 -10.65 -1.11 20.77
CA ILE A 32 -9.82 -0.39 19.78
C ILE A 32 -10.38 -0.60 18.37
N GLU A 33 -10.88 -1.78 18.11
CA GLU A 33 -11.34 -2.25 16.83
C GLU A 33 -12.41 -1.38 16.16
N ARG A 34 -13.35 -0.90 16.93
CA ARG A 34 -14.42 0.01 16.44
C ARG A 34 -13.89 1.32 15.86
N TYR A 35 -12.66 1.70 16.21
CA TYR A 35 -11.99 2.89 15.67
C TYR A 35 -11.00 2.51 14.57
N VAL A 36 -10.29 1.40 14.73
CA VAL A 36 -9.23 0.96 13.83
C VAL A 36 -9.80 0.57 12.46
N VAL A 37 -10.90 -0.19 12.39
CA VAL A 37 -11.48 -0.59 11.09
C VAL A 37 -11.99 0.60 10.27
N PRO A 38 -12.73 1.58 10.83
CA PRO A 38 -13.09 2.78 10.09
C PRO A 38 -11.87 3.62 9.65
N VAL A 39 -10.86 3.77 10.52
CA VAL A 39 -9.61 4.46 10.15
C VAL A 39 -8.94 3.76 8.97
N ALA A 40 -8.89 2.42 8.98
CA ALA A 40 -8.35 1.63 7.88
C ALA A 40 -9.04 1.89 6.55
N VAL A 41 -10.38 1.90 6.55
CA VAL A 41 -11.14 2.24 5.33
C VAL A 41 -10.71 3.60 4.80
N GLY A 42 -10.52 4.59 5.68
CA GLY A 42 -10.05 5.91 5.29
C GLY A 42 -8.63 5.87 4.70
N VAL A 43 -7.70 5.17 5.35
CA VAL A 43 -6.31 4.99 4.88
C VAL A 43 -6.28 4.35 3.51
N PHE A 44 -6.94 3.20 3.32
CA PHE A 44 -6.96 2.49 2.04
C PHE A 44 -7.61 3.31 0.93
N LEU A 45 -8.72 3.99 1.21
CA LEU A 45 -9.33 4.89 0.23
C LEU A 45 -8.39 6.03 -0.17
N SER A 46 -7.62 6.58 0.76
CA SER A 46 -6.64 7.62 0.44
C SER A 46 -5.50 7.09 -0.44
N ILE A 47 -4.91 5.93 -0.11
CA ILE A 47 -3.86 5.31 -0.92
C ILE A 47 -4.37 5.06 -2.35
N VAL A 48 -5.57 4.51 -2.49
CA VAL A 48 -6.15 4.20 -3.79
C VAL A 48 -6.47 5.47 -4.60
N LEU A 49 -7.17 6.43 -3.99
CA LEU A 49 -7.70 7.59 -4.71
C LEU A 49 -6.65 8.67 -4.97
N ASN A 50 -5.68 8.85 -4.07
CA ASN A 50 -4.65 9.88 -4.19
C ASN A 50 -3.31 9.35 -4.70
N GLY A 51 -3.10 8.03 -4.72
CA GLY A 51 -1.87 7.39 -5.18
C GLY A 51 -2.12 6.48 -6.39
N LEU A 52 -2.54 5.24 -6.14
CA LEU A 52 -2.50 4.17 -7.14
C LEU A 52 -3.36 4.41 -8.39
N ILE A 53 -4.59 4.92 -8.25
CA ILE A 53 -5.47 5.23 -9.40
C ILE A 53 -4.87 6.34 -10.28
N PRO A 54 -4.50 7.51 -9.74
CA PRO A 54 -3.86 8.56 -10.55
C PRO A 54 -2.60 8.07 -11.26
N GLU A 55 -1.72 7.35 -10.58
CA GLU A 55 -0.49 6.82 -11.15
C GLU A 55 -0.76 5.82 -12.29
N THR A 56 -1.69 4.88 -12.08
CA THR A 56 -2.08 3.90 -13.11
C THR A 56 -2.65 4.59 -14.35
N LEU A 57 -3.54 5.57 -14.16
CA LEU A 57 -4.17 6.30 -15.26
C LEU A 57 -3.19 7.23 -15.98
N ALA A 58 -2.23 7.83 -15.27
CA ALA A 58 -1.18 8.62 -15.88
C ALA A 58 -0.26 7.78 -16.77
N SER A 59 0.10 6.57 -16.31
CA SER A 59 0.96 5.64 -17.04
C SER A 59 0.25 4.93 -18.19
N ALA A 60 -1.05 4.66 -18.09
CA ALA A 60 -1.84 3.95 -19.09
C ALA A 60 -3.28 4.48 -19.20
N PRO A 61 -3.48 5.67 -19.83
CA PRO A 61 -4.81 6.33 -19.87
C PRO A 61 -5.91 5.48 -20.49
N GLU A 62 -5.58 4.65 -21.50
CA GLU A 62 -6.56 3.82 -22.21
C GLU A 62 -6.89 2.52 -21.48
N TRP A 63 -5.93 1.93 -20.78
CA TRP A 63 -6.04 0.59 -20.19
C TRP A 63 -6.09 0.60 -18.66
N GLY A 64 -5.65 1.68 -18.02
CA GLY A 64 -5.54 1.77 -16.56
C GLY A 64 -6.85 1.48 -15.85
N GLY A 65 -7.96 2.06 -16.32
CA GLY A 65 -9.28 1.79 -15.74
C GLY A 65 -9.71 0.32 -15.85
N LEU A 66 -9.37 -0.33 -16.97
CA LEU A 66 -9.67 -1.75 -17.17
C LEU A 66 -8.86 -2.63 -16.22
N ILE A 67 -7.56 -2.36 -16.05
CA ILE A 67 -6.70 -3.14 -15.14
C ILE A 67 -7.15 -2.98 -13.69
N ILE A 68 -7.51 -1.78 -13.26
CA ILE A 68 -8.09 -1.53 -11.92
C ILE A 68 -9.36 -2.37 -11.72
N ALA A 69 -10.27 -2.35 -12.70
CA ALA A 69 -11.50 -3.15 -12.65
C ALA A 69 -11.21 -4.66 -12.61
N LEU A 70 -10.24 -5.13 -13.40
CA LEU A 70 -9.82 -6.54 -13.39
C LEU A 70 -9.20 -6.93 -12.05
N GLY A 71 -8.39 -6.07 -11.42
CA GLY A 71 -7.87 -6.26 -10.08
C GLY A 71 -8.99 -6.43 -9.05
N PHE A 72 -9.97 -5.51 -9.07
CA PHE A 72 -11.14 -5.59 -8.20
C PHE A 72 -11.93 -6.91 -8.39
N ILE A 73 -12.20 -7.30 -9.63
CA ILE A 73 -12.95 -8.54 -9.95
C ILE A 73 -12.14 -9.77 -9.54
N ALA A 74 -10.83 -9.78 -9.77
CA ALA A 74 -9.97 -10.89 -9.38
C ALA A 74 -10.00 -11.13 -7.87
N PHE A 75 -9.96 -10.05 -7.07
CA PHE A 75 -10.06 -10.16 -5.61
C PHE A 75 -11.47 -10.52 -5.14
N TYR A 76 -12.51 -10.07 -5.81
CA TYR A 76 -13.87 -10.57 -5.56
C TYR A 76 -13.98 -12.09 -5.77
N ILE A 77 -13.40 -12.60 -6.85
CA ILE A 77 -13.37 -14.05 -7.13
C ILE A 77 -12.54 -14.78 -6.06
N LEU A 78 -11.36 -14.25 -5.73
CA LEU A 78 -10.48 -14.81 -4.70
C LEU A 78 -11.17 -14.86 -3.32
N ALA A 79 -11.89 -13.80 -2.95
CA ALA A 79 -12.67 -13.76 -1.71
C ALA A 79 -13.69 -14.90 -1.63
N ASN A 80 -14.44 -15.13 -2.72
CA ASN A 80 -15.40 -16.23 -2.78
C ASN A 80 -14.73 -17.61 -2.72
N ILE A 81 -13.60 -17.79 -3.38
CA ILE A 81 -12.83 -19.05 -3.33
C ILE A 81 -12.33 -19.31 -1.90
N LEU A 82 -11.75 -18.31 -1.23
CA LEU A 82 -11.27 -18.44 0.13
C LEU A 82 -12.42 -18.72 1.10
N HIS A 83 -13.54 -18.02 0.98
CA HIS A 83 -14.72 -18.25 1.80
C HIS A 83 -15.21 -19.70 1.67
N GLN A 84 -15.38 -20.19 0.44
CA GLN A 84 -15.79 -21.58 0.18
C GLN A 84 -14.78 -22.59 0.75
N LYS A 85 -13.49 -22.32 0.60
CA LYS A 85 -12.42 -23.18 1.12
C LYS A 85 -12.48 -23.29 2.66
N TYR A 86 -12.58 -22.18 3.37
CA TYR A 86 -12.65 -22.21 4.84
C TYR A 86 -13.96 -22.81 5.34
N HIS A 87 -15.06 -22.58 4.63
CA HIS A 87 -16.35 -23.23 4.93
C HIS A 87 -16.27 -24.75 4.76
N ALA A 88 -15.68 -25.24 3.67
CA ALA A 88 -15.50 -26.67 3.42
C ALA A 88 -14.54 -27.36 4.44
N MET A 89 -13.61 -26.60 5.02
CA MET A 89 -12.71 -27.08 6.08
C MET A 89 -13.39 -27.12 7.47
N GLY A 90 -14.66 -26.70 7.60
CA GLY A 90 -15.37 -26.63 8.87
C GLY A 90 -14.77 -25.61 9.84
N ALA A 91 -14.13 -24.56 9.32
CA ALA A 91 -13.52 -23.55 10.16
C ALA A 91 -14.58 -22.77 10.93
N GLU A 92 -14.47 -22.74 12.25
CA GLU A 92 -15.19 -21.75 13.04
C GLU A 92 -14.76 -20.35 12.58
N ASP A 93 -15.72 -19.43 12.45
CA ASP A 93 -15.46 -18.07 11.94
C ASP A 93 -14.82 -18.04 10.53
N CYS A 94 -15.30 -18.86 9.58
CA CYS A 94 -14.75 -18.91 8.22
C CYS A 94 -14.71 -17.54 7.53
N ASP A 95 -15.68 -16.66 7.79
CA ASP A 95 -15.73 -15.30 7.24
C ASP A 95 -14.53 -14.46 7.68
N ARG A 96 -14.18 -14.52 8.97
CA ARG A 96 -13.05 -13.75 9.51
C ARG A 96 -11.71 -14.28 9.01
N LYS A 97 -11.56 -15.60 8.92
CA LYS A 97 -10.31 -16.23 8.43
C LYS A 97 -10.11 -15.98 6.93
N SER A 98 -11.18 -16.07 6.14
CA SER A 98 -11.09 -15.78 4.70
C SER A 98 -10.73 -14.32 4.45
N ALA A 99 -11.35 -13.40 5.20
CA ALA A 99 -11.03 -11.99 5.12
C ALA A 99 -9.59 -11.66 5.55
N ALA A 100 -9.11 -12.25 6.65
CA ALA A 100 -7.73 -12.06 7.08
C ALA A 100 -6.72 -12.57 6.05
N MET A 101 -7.01 -13.71 5.40
CA MET A 101 -6.16 -14.24 4.35
C MET A 101 -6.20 -13.38 3.09
N LEU A 102 -7.38 -12.88 2.72
CA LEU A 102 -7.55 -11.97 1.60
C LEU A 102 -6.76 -10.66 1.81
N LEU A 103 -6.83 -10.13 3.02
CA LEU A 103 -6.06 -8.95 3.43
C LEU A 103 -4.56 -9.19 3.25
N LEU A 104 -4.01 -10.28 3.81
CA LEU A 104 -2.59 -10.63 3.67
C LEU A 104 -2.15 -10.81 2.22
N ILE A 105 -2.99 -11.43 1.37
CA ILE A 105 -2.67 -11.58 -0.05
C ILE A 105 -2.64 -10.20 -0.72
N GLY A 106 -3.63 -9.37 -0.41
CA GLY A 106 -3.72 -8.02 -0.95
C GLY A 106 -2.56 -7.12 -0.54
N ASP A 107 -2.21 -7.16 0.74
CA ASP A 107 -1.05 -6.48 1.30
C ASP A 107 0.25 -6.97 0.64
N GLY A 108 0.44 -8.28 0.49
CA GLY A 108 1.61 -8.83 -0.20
C GLY A 108 1.75 -8.32 -1.65
N PHE A 109 0.63 -8.12 -2.37
CA PHE A 109 0.67 -7.49 -3.70
C PHE A 109 1.02 -6.00 -3.62
N HIS A 110 0.48 -5.26 -2.65
CA HIS A 110 0.80 -3.86 -2.44
C HIS A 110 2.30 -3.69 -2.13
N ASN A 111 2.81 -4.42 -1.16
CA ASN A 111 4.22 -4.42 -0.81
C ASN A 111 5.16 -4.83 -1.96
N LEU A 112 4.71 -5.75 -2.84
CA LEU A 112 5.46 -6.10 -4.05
C LEU A 112 5.61 -4.89 -4.99
N VAL A 113 4.53 -4.11 -5.18
CA VAL A 113 4.56 -2.87 -5.98
C VAL A 113 5.51 -1.86 -5.36
N ASP A 114 5.39 -1.63 -4.06
CA ASP A 114 6.24 -0.72 -3.31
C ASP A 114 7.72 -1.10 -3.43
N GLY A 115 8.02 -2.40 -3.42
CA GLY A 115 9.36 -2.92 -3.67
C GLY A 115 9.86 -2.60 -5.08
N ILE A 116 9.01 -2.70 -6.10
CA ILE A 116 9.35 -2.34 -7.49
C ILE A 116 9.66 -0.83 -7.57
N VAL A 117 8.82 0.01 -6.97
CA VAL A 117 9.03 1.47 -6.91
C VAL A 117 10.31 1.82 -6.16
N LEU A 118 10.53 1.20 -4.99
CA LEU A 118 11.75 1.38 -4.19
C LEU A 118 13.01 0.99 -4.96
N GLY A 119 12.99 -0.17 -5.62
CA GLY A 119 14.10 -0.64 -6.46
C GLY A 119 14.38 0.32 -7.61
N GLY A 120 13.33 0.84 -8.26
CA GLY A 120 13.42 1.84 -9.31
C GLY A 120 14.05 3.15 -8.83
N ALA A 121 13.62 3.63 -7.66
CA ALA A 121 14.17 4.83 -7.05
C ALA A 121 15.67 4.72 -6.76
N PHE A 122 16.12 3.58 -6.22
CA PHE A 122 17.56 3.33 -6.01
C PHE A 122 18.35 3.16 -7.31
N LEU A 123 17.72 2.75 -8.41
CA LEU A 123 18.38 2.71 -9.73
C LEU A 123 18.61 4.11 -10.30
N ILE A 124 17.75 5.08 -9.97
CA ILE A 124 17.89 6.48 -10.37
C ILE A 124 18.98 7.15 -9.54
N ASP A 125 18.81 7.19 -8.22
CA ASP A 125 19.75 7.80 -7.27
C ASP A 125 19.55 7.25 -5.85
N PRO A 126 20.60 6.91 -5.10
CA PRO A 126 20.48 6.43 -3.73
C PRO A 126 19.74 7.39 -2.78
N THR A 127 19.85 8.71 -2.99
CA THR A 127 19.17 9.72 -2.16
C THR A 127 17.67 9.68 -2.40
N VAL A 128 17.25 9.56 -3.66
CA VAL A 128 15.85 9.35 -4.04
C VAL A 128 15.32 8.03 -3.44
N GLY A 129 16.12 6.95 -3.53
CA GLY A 129 15.78 5.67 -2.92
C GLY A 129 15.53 5.76 -1.42
N VAL A 130 16.38 6.47 -0.68
CA VAL A 130 16.20 6.68 0.77
C VAL A 130 14.94 7.52 1.06
N ALA A 131 14.68 8.57 0.28
CA ALA A 131 13.48 9.40 0.44
C ALA A 131 12.21 8.58 0.23
N ILE A 132 12.16 7.75 -0.82
CA ILE A 132 11.05 6.83 -1.08
C ILE A 132 10.91 5.81 0.05
N ALA A 133 12.01 5.21 0.55
CA ALA A 133 11.95 4.25 1.67
C ALA A 133 11.32 4.87 2.93
N ILE A 134 11.65 6.12 3.24
CA ILE A 134 11.03 6.85 4.35
C ILE A 134 9.53 7.06 4.09
N GLY A 135 9.16 7.45 2.87
CA GLY A 135 7.77 7.61 2.47
C GLY A 135 6.97 6.32 2.63
N LEU A 136 7.51 5.20 2.12
CA LEU A 136 6.92 3.88 2.26
C LEU A 136 6.74 3.50 3.73
N ALA A 137 7.78 3.62 4.56
CA ALA A 137 7.68 3.32 5.99
C ALA A 137 6.61 4.14 6.72
N LEU A 138 6.40 5.40 6.32
CA LEU A 138 5.40 6.28 6.93
C LEU A 138 3.96 5.85 6.63
N HIS A 139 3.67 5.36 5.42
CA HIS A 139 2.33 4.90 5.09
C HIS A 139 2.08 3.44 5.49
N GLU A 140 3.12 2.60 5.53
CA GLU A 140 3.03 1.22 6.00
C GLU A 140 2.63 1.12 7.48
N VAL A 141 3.19 1.95 8.35
CA VAL A 141 2.91 1.87 9.79
C VAL A 141 1.43 1.92 10.14
N PRO A 142 0.60 2.87 9.65
CA PRO A 142 -0.84 2.86 9.91
C PRO A 142 -1.55 1.64 9.35
N GLN A 143 -1.16 1.19 8.15
CA GLN A 143 -1.73 0.03 7.47
C GLN A 143 -1.49 -1.24 8.30
N GLU A 144 -0.26 -1.49 8.65
CA GLU A 144 0.19 -2.67 9.40
C GLU A 144 -0.41 -2.78 10.81
N ILE A 145 -0.64 -1.66 11.49
CA ILE A 145 -1.36 -1.64 12.77
C ILE A 145 -2.77 -2.19 12.59
N VAL A 146 -3.44 -1.80 11.52
CA VAL A 146 -4.80 -2.23 11.21
C VAL A 146 -4.82 -3.71 10.85
N GLU A 147 -3.95 -4.15 9.96
CA GLU A 147 -3.87 -5.52 9.50
C GLU A 147 -3.58 -6.49 10.63
N PHE A 148 -2.65 -6.14 11.50
CA PHE A 148 -2.39 -6.90 12.71
C PHE A 148 -3.66 -7.07 13.58
N GLY A 149 -4.44 -5.99 13.72
CA GLY A 149 -5.73 -6.03 14.43
C GLY A 149 -6.74 -6.99 13.78
N VAL A 150 -6.84 -6.98 12.45
CA VAL A 150 -7.72 -7.89 11.69
C VAL A 150 -7.30 -9.36 11.89
N LEU A 151 -6.00 -9.63 11.85
CA LEU A 151 -5.46 -10.99 12.07
C LEU A 151 -5.78 -11.52 13.47
N LEU A 152 -5.64 -10.68 14.51
CA LEU A 152 -6.01 -11.05 15.86
C LEU A 152 -7.52 -11.37 15.98
N ARG A 153 -8.37 -10.62 15.26
CA ARG A 153 -9.83 -10.91 15.23
C ARG A 153 -10.17 -12.21 14.52
N ALA A 154 -9.39 -12.58 13.53
CA ALA A 154 -9.55 -13.85 12.86
C ALA A 154 -9.15 -15.06 13.73
N GLY A 155 -8.73 -14.80 14.98
CA GLY A 155 -8.37 -15.82 15.96
C GLY A 155 -6.91 -16.26 15.90
N TYR A 156 -6.05 -15.55 15.16
CA TYR A 156 -4.61 -15.81 15.21
C TYR A 156 -4.01 -15.31 16.52
N THR A 157 -3.06 -16.04 17.05
CA THR A 157 -2.25 -15.58 18.18
C THR A 157 -1.38 -14.38 17.74
N LYS A 158 -0.89 -13.59 18.70
CA LYS A 158 0.01 -12.46 18.39
C LYS A 158 1.23 -12.87 17.59
N PHE A 159 1.80 -14.01 17.91
CA PHE A 159 2.97 -14.54 17.21
C PHE A 159 2.62 -14.95 15.78
N GLU A 160 1.51 -15.67 15.58
CA GLU A 160 1.04 -16.05 14.25
C GLU A 160 0.68 -14.83 13.40
N ALA A 161 0.00 -13.83 13.98
CA ALA A 161 -0.32 -12.59 13.31
C ALA A 161 0.96 -11.85 12.90
N ALA A 162 1.93 -11.69 13.80
CA ALA A 162 3.20 -11.03 13.51
C ALA A 162 3.99 -11.73 12.38
N ILE A 163 4.07 -13.06 12.41
CA ILE A 163 4.77 -13.82 11.37
C ILE A 163 4.06 -13.71 10.02
N ARG A 164 2.73 -13.78 9.99
CA ARG A 164 1.96 -13.68 8.75
C ARG A 164 2.08 -12.29 8.13
N ASN A 165 1.99 -11.25 8.96
CA ASN A 165 2.18 -9.86 8.55
C ASN A 165 3.59 -9.65 8.00
N LEU A 166 4.61 -10.10 8.72
CA LEU A 166 6.00 -10.00 8.28
C LEU A 166 6.25 -10.75 6.96
N ILE A 167 5.62 -11.92 6.75
CA ILE A 167 5.74 -12.65 5.47
C ILE A 167 5.11 -11.85 4.34
N SER A 168 3.93 -11.26 4.56
CA SER A 168 3.27 -10.39 3.57
C SER A 168 4.14 -9.19 3.24
N ALA A 169 4.54 -8.42 4.25
CA ALA A 169 5.41 -7.26 4.10
C ALA A 169 6.77 -7.58 3.44
N SER A 170 7.29 -8.79 3.63
CA SER A 170 8.55 -9.21 3.00
C SER A 170 8.49 -9.29 1.47
N SER A 171 7.28 -9.24 0.87
CA SER A 171 7.14 -9.18 -0.59
C SER A 171 7.73 -7.90 -1.20
N ILE A 172 7.94 -6.84 -0.41
CA ILE A 172 8.69 -5.64 -0.82
C ILE A 172 10.12 -6.00 -1.26
N ILE A 173 10.77 -6.95 -0.58
CA ILE A 173 12.12 -7.41 -0.94
C ILE A 173 12.10 -8.11 -2.30
N LEU A 174 11.05 -8.91 -2.55
CA LEU A 174 10.86 -9.54 -3.85
C LEU A 174 10.65 -8.51 -4.95
N GLY A 175 9.86 -7.46 -4.68
CA GLY A 175 9.66 -6.33 -5.61
C GLY A 175 10.96 -5.63 -5.97
N VAL A 176 11.81 -5.31 -4.98
CA VAL A 176 13.15 -4.75 -5.20
C VAL A 176 13.99 -5.67 -6.09
N LEU A 177 14.04 -6.96 -5.78
CA LEU A 177 14.80 -7.92 -6.57
C LEU A 177 14.29 -8.02 -8.01
N LEU A 178 12.97 -8.07 -8.20
CA LEU A 178 12.35 -8.08 -9.53
C LEU A 178 12.74 -6.84 -10.33
N MET A 179 12.74 -5.66 -9.70
CA MET A 179 13.14 -4.42 -10.37
C MET A 179 14.60 -4.47 -10.84
N PHE A 180 15.53 -4.96 -10.03
CA PHE A 180 16.94 -5.05 -10.42
C PHE A 180 17.21 -6.11 -11.50
N VAL A 181 16.44 -7.22 -11.50
CA VAL A 181 16.59 -8.30 -12.50
C VAL A 181 15.92 -7.95 -13.82
N LEU A 182 14.78 -7.28 -13.78
CA LEU A 182 13.91 -7.02 -14.92
C LEU A 182 13.82 -5.54 -15.29
N ALA A 183 14.82 -4.72 -14.93
CA ALA A 183 14.76 -3.26 -15.06
C ALA A 183 14.28 -2.78 -16.45
N ASN A 184 14.73 -3.45 -17.53
CA ASN A 184 14.35 -3.12 -18.91
C ASN A 184 12.90 -3.50 -19.29
N VAL A 185 12.24 -4.35 -18.49
CA VAL A 185 10.89 -4.86 -18.76
C VAL A 185 9.92 -4.39 -17.67
N ALA A 186 10.35 -4.39 -16.41
CA ALA A 186 9.50 -4.07 -15.27
C ALA A 186 8.95 -2.63 -15.33
N THR A 187 9.76 -1.67 -15.78
CA THR A 187 9.35 -0.28 -15.92
C THR A 187 8.19 -0.10 -16.89
N GLU A 188 8.15 -0.90 -17.97
CA GLU A 188 7.06 -0.84 -18.97
C GLU A 188 5.72 -1.35 -18.42
N TYR A 189 5.75 -2.31 -17.47
CA TYR A 189 4.56 -2.99 -16.94
C TYR A 189 4.20 -2.65 -15.49
N VAL A 190 4.91 -1.72 -14.84
CA VAL A 190 4.61 -1.27 -13.46
C VAL A 190 3.13 -0.87 -13.33
N TRP A 191 2.59 -0.14 -14.30
CA TRP A 191 1.18 0.30 -14.30
C TRP A 191 0.17 -0.86 -14.19
N VAL A 192 0.52 -2.05 -14.72
CA VAL A 192 -0.36 -3.24 -14.60
C VAL A 192 -0.43 -3.69 -13.14
N VAL A 193 0.71 -3.77 -12.48
CA VAL A 193 0.79 -4.23 -11.09
C VAL A 193 0.17 -3.19 -10.15
N THR A 194 0.45 -1.91 -10.38
CA THR A 194 -0.15 -0.78 -9.64
C THR A 194 -1.67 -0.75 -9.81
N GLY A 195 -2.18 -0.97 -11.02
CA GLY A 195 -3.62 -1.01 -11.29
C GLY A 195 -4.31 -2.21 -10.63
N ILE A 196 -3.67 -3.39 -10.62
CA ILE A 196 -4.19 -4.56 -9.89
C ILE A 196 -4.22 -4.28 -8.39
N ALA A 197 -3.18 -3.68 -7.83
CA ALA A 197 -3.11 -3.29 -6.42
C ALA A 197 -4.19 -2.26 -6.06
N ALA A 198 -4.42 -1.26 -6.93
CA ALA A 198 -5.51 -0.29 -6.76
C ALA A 198 -6.88 -0.97 -6.69
N GLY A 199 -7.17 -1.89 -7.62
CA GLY A 199 -8.40 -2.67 -7.64
C GLY A 199 -8.58 -3.54 -6.40
N ASN A 200 -7.51 -4.18 -5.94
CA ASN A 200 -7.48 -4.98 -4.72
C ASN A 200 -7.81 -4.14 -3.48
N LEU A 201 -7.06 -3.06 -3.22
CA LEU A 201 -7.28 -2.22 -2.05
C LEU A 201 -8.67 -1.56 -2.07
N LEU A 202 -9.17 -1.20 -3.26
CA LEU A 202 -10.54 -0.71 -3.41
C LEU A 202 -11.57 -1.79 -3.02
N PHE A 203 -11.35 -3.03 -3.44
CA PHE A 203 -12.19 -4.17 -3.04
C PHE A 203 -12.18 -4.34 -1.51
N LEU A 204 -11.00 -4.38 -0.88
CA LEU A 204 -10.84 -4.52 0.56
C LEU A 204 -11.58 -3.40 1.32
N ALA A 205 -11.36 -2.16 0.93
CA ALA A 205 -12.01 -1.02 1.58
C ALA A 205 -13.53 -1.05 1.44
N ALA A 206 -14.05 -1.25 0.23
CA ALA A 206 -15.47 -1.08 -0.08
C ALA A 206 -16.32 -2.32 0.23
N ILE A 207 -15.81 -3.51 -0.05
CA ILE A 207 -16.60 -4.76 0.00
C ILE A 207 -16.31 -5.57 1.27
N ASP A 208 -15.09 -5.52 1.78
CA ASP A 208 -14.74 -6.30 2.97
C ASP A 208 -14.85 -5.48 4.27
N LEU A 209 -14.17 -4.34 4.36
CA LEU A 209 -14.10 -3.58 5.62
C LEU A 209 -15.33 -2.70 5.88
N LEU A 210 -15.84 -1.99 4.87
CA LEU A 210 -16.97 -1.07 5.06
C LEU A 210 -18.27 -1.76 5.55
N PRO A 211 -18.68 -2.93 5.04
CA PRO A 211 -19.85 -3.65 5.57
C PRO A 211 -19.69 -4.10 7.03
N ARG A 212 -18.46 -4.40 7.47
CA ARG A 212 -18.18 -4.78 8.87
C ARG A 212 -18.44 -3.64 9.85
N ILE A 213 -18.23 -2.40 9.43
CA ILE A 213 -18.58 -1.22 10.22
C ILE A 213 -20.09 -1.20 10.46
N HIS A 214 -20.90 -1.47 9.43
CA HIS A 214 -22.36 -1.48 9.53
C HIS A 214 -22.89 -2.61 10.43
N GLY A 215 -22.33 -3.82 10.35
CA GLY A 215 -22.69 -4.95 11.20
C GLY A 215 -22.47 -4.69 12.69
N ASN A 216 -21.51 -3.87 13.05
CA ASN A 216 -21.19 -3.51 14.43
C ASN A 216 -21.97 -2.30 14.96
N LEU A 217 -22.65 -1.52 14.09
CA LEU A 217 -23.44 -0.34 14.49
C LEU A 217 -24.74 -0.68 15.23
N SER A 218 -25.22 -1.94 15.15
CA SER A 218 -26.55 -2.33 15.66
C SER A 218 -26.69 -2.27 17.18
N HIS A 219 -25.62 -2.12 17.94
CA HIS A 219 -25.73 -2.21 19.40
C HIS A 219 -25.30 -0.99 20.23
N TYR A 220 -24.42 -0.07 19.80
CA TYR A 220 -23.97 1.00 20.74
C TYR A 220 -23.36 2.28 20.13
N HIS A 221 -23.26 2.49 18.81
CA HIS A 221 -22.53 3.66 18.28
C HIS A 221 -23.25 4.43 17.19
N SER A 222 -23.17 5.76 17.32
CA SER A 222 -23.58 6.70 16.27
C SER A 222 -22.73 6.52 15.02
N ILE A 223 -23.37 6.49 13.86
CA ILE A 223 -22.73 6.46 12.53
C ILE A 223 -21.64 7.55 12.41
N TRP A 224 -21.79 8.66 13.09
CA TRP A 224 -20.87 9.77 13.08
C TRP A 224 -19.48 9.44 13.60
N HIS A 225 -19.35 8.51 14.55
CA HIS A 225 -18.02 8.06 15.01
C HIS A 225 -17.26 7.32 13.92
N SER A 226 -17.95 6.46 13.17
CA SER A 226 -17.31 5.74 12.05
C SER A 226 -16.97 6.70 10.91
N VAL A 227 -17.87 7.63 10.58
CA VAL A 227 -17.63 8.64 9.54
C VAL A 227 -16.44 9.52 9.90
N THR A 228 -16.37 10.02 11.15
CA THR A 228 -15.23 10.85 11.59
C THR A 228 -13.92 10.07 11.59
N ALA A 229 -13.93 8.79 11.95
CA ALA A 229 -12.75 7.94 11.92
C ALA A 229 -12.27 7.65 10.47
N ILE A 230 -13.19 7.41 9.53
CA ILE A 230 -12.89 7.28 8.11
C ILE A 230 -12.26 8.58 7.58
N ILE A 231 -12.88 9.72 7.85
CA ILE A 231 -12.37 11.03 7.43
C ILE A 231 -10.97 11.27 8.01
N LEU A 232 -10.75 10.96 9.28
CA LEU A 232 -9.45 11.13 9.94
C LEU A 232 -8.38 10.26 9.26
N GLY A 233 -8.67 8.97 9.05
CA GLY A 233 -7.74 8.05 8.35
C GLY A 233 -7.41 8.54 6.95
N PHE A 234 -8.44 8.94 6.19
CA PHE A 234 -8.27 9.50 4.85
C PHE A 234 -7.41 10.78 4.87
N ALA A 235 -7.70 11.73 5.76
CA ALA A 235 -6.98 12.99 5.82
C ALA A 235 -5.52 12.81 6.24
N VAL A 236 -5.25 11.98 7.26
CA VAL A 236 -3.89 11.70 7.71
C VAL A 236 -3.07 11.06 6.60
N MET A 237 -3.62 10.04 5.92
CA MET A 237 -2.91 9.38 4.83
C MET A 237 -2.75 10.29 3.62
N SER A 238 -3.76 11.11 3.27
CA SER A 238 -3.64 12.10 2.19
C SER A 238 -2.51 13.10 2.44
N VAL A 239 -2.36 13.54 3.70
CA VAL A 239 -1.25 14.43 4.10
C VAL A 239 0.09 13.70 3.94
N ILE A 240 0.21 12.46 4.43
CA ILE A 240 1.43 11.65 4.28
C ILE A 240 1.78 11.51 2.79
N LEU A 241 0.85 11.06 1.96
CA LEU A 241 1.06 10.89 0.52
C LEU A 241 1.45 12.19 -0.16
N HIS A 242 0.81 13.31 0.19
CA HIS A 242 1.17 14.62 -0.38
C HIS A 242 2.63 14.98 -0.11
N TYR A 243 3.11 14.81 1.12
CA TYR A 243 4.49 15.12 1.46
C TYR A 243 5.51 14.11 0.90
N THR A 244 5.12 12.86 0.71
CA THR A 244 6.01 11.83 0.14
C THR A 244 6.12 11.93 -1.39
N HIS A 245 5.07 12.36 -2.08
CA HIS A 245 5.09 12.57 -3.54
C HIS A 245 5.58 13.97 -3.94
N ALA A 246 5.56 14.96 -3.04
CA ALA A 246 5.95 16.33 -3.36
C ALA A 246 7.48 16.57 -3.45
N HIS A 247 8.32 15.55 -3.24
CA HIS A 247 9.78 15.68 -3.24
C HIS A 247 10.56 14.72 -4.16
N PRO A 248 10.10 14.35 -5.37
CA PRO A 248 10.98 13.73 -6.36
C PRO A 248 11.52 14.68 -7.43
N GLU A 249 11.07 15.95 -7.48
CA GLU A 249 11.61 16.90 -8.45
C GLU A 249 12.74 17.72 -7.82
N GLY A 250 13.97 17.16 -7.86
CA GLY A 250 15.18 17.93 -7.79
C GLY A 250 15.23 18.88 -8.99
N GLU A 251 15.17 20.17 -8.74
CA GLU A 251 15.57 21.22 -9.68
C GLU A 251 16.98 20.93 -10.21
N HIS A 252 17.08 20.23 -11.33
CA HIS A 252 18.29 20.18 -12.14
C HIS A 252 17.90 20.19 -13.60
N GLY A 253 18.02 21.36 -14.24
CA GLY A 253 18.09 21.40 -15.67
C GLY A 253 17.36 22.48 -16.40
N HIS A 254 17.54 23.74 -16.03
CA HIS A 254 17.21 24.86 -16.95
C HIS A 254 18.26 25.97 -17.05
N ASP A 255 19.46 25.82 -16.47
CA ASP A 255 20.52 26.84 -16.57
C ASP A 255 21.66 26.49 -17.55
N ALA A 256 21.58 25.33 -18.25
CA ALA A 256 22.67 24.93 -19.16
C ALA A 256 22.43 25.24 -20.67
N GLU A 257 21.23 25.65 -21.07
CA GLU A 257 20.96 25.99 -22.49
C GLU A 257 21.02 27.50 -22.80
N ALA A 258 21.12 28.37 -21.81
CA ALA A 258 21.20 29.80 -22.04
C ALA A 258 22.61 30.34 -22.35
N GLU A 259 23.67 29.59 -22.06
CA GLU A 259 25.06 30.01 -22.31
C GLU A 259 25.61 29.61 -23.71
N HIS A 260 24.94 28.68 -24.43
CA HIS A 260 25.45 28.25 -25.75
C HIS A 260 24.90 29.06 -26.93
N VAL A 261 23.88 29.91 -26.76
CA VAL A 261 23.29 30.71 -27.84
C VAL A 261 23.94 32.11 -27.95
N MET A 262 24.70 32.60 -26.95
CA MET A 262 25.36 33.89 -27.01
C MET A 262 26.82 33.85 -27.49
N GLY A 263 27.32 32.67 -27.81
CA GLY A 263 28.73 32.47 -28.27
C GLY A 263 28.92 32.47 -29.78
N GLU A 264 27.88 32.25 -30.58
CA GLU A 264 28.02 32.12 -32.04
C GLU A 264 27.77 33.41 -32.83
N ASP A 265 27.13 34.44 -32.26
CA ASP A 265 26.84 35.68 -32.97
C ASP A 265 27.98 36.73 -32.94
N MET A 266 29.14 36.46 -32.36
CA MET A 266 30.28 37.38 -32.34
C MET A 266 31.48 36.95 -33.19
N ALA A 267 31.38 35.87 -33.97
CA ALA A 267 32.48 35.36 -34.79
C ALA A 267 32.35 35.68 -36.30
N GLU A 268 31.27 36.35 -36.77
CA GLU A 268 31.10 36.71 -38.21
C GLU A 268 31.20 38.21 -38.52
N ALA A 269 31.78 39.01 -37.64
CA ALA A 269 32.02 40.41 -37.94
C ALA A 269 33.49 40.80 -37.80
N HIS A 270 34.39 40.22 -38.62
CA HIS A 270 35.67 40.82 -38.98
C HIS A 270 36.21 40.17 -40.28
#